data_23b711353fb2f0061a2af3d6b769d176
#
_entry.id   23b711353fb2f0061a2af3d6b769d176
#
_cell.length_a   1.000
_cell.length_b   1.000
_cell.length_c   1.000
_cell.angle_alpha   90.00
_cell.angle_beta   90.00
_cell.angle_gamma   90.00
#
_symmetry.space_group_name_H-M   'P 1'
#
loop_
_entity.id
_entity.type
_entity.pdbx_description
1 polymer ?
#
loop_
_entity_poly.entity_id
_entity_poly.type
_entity_poly.pdbx_seq_one_letter_code
_entity_poly.pdbx_strand_id
1 'polypeptide(L)'
;MRGVTALLPRRAAVRAPYWDTIRYLSGTLVLFGHLVDTLHDREGLVWLYLATWPLRVPVFALVAGWFSSAAPLTRDAARQVALTLLLPYLIVGFLHSAQQWWLTGRWWFYVDSPAWGAWFLLALPVWRLALPWLARLRRPVVWAVAAALVAGYVPWIGGWLALSRTLCFLPFFLLGWKLRQGAYAAALRPGVVWSGRAAVAVLAGAGVLAWCVRRQVDYDWLGMAQAYDSAGGPAIRAAVLLAGVVGALALLRLMPRRRIPVVSWLGAGGMYVYVLHPLVLRPLLHEGGVAWARSWPEQASVVVLACVLSAGLASAPVRRVTWWIVRPARAGAAAR
;
A
#
# COMPACT_ATOMS: atom_id res chain seq x y z
N MET A 1 37.61 -16.37 33.30
CA MET A 1 37.51 -15.08 32.60
C MET A 1 36.18 -14.96 31.91
N ARG A 2 35.24 -14.23 32.48
CA ARG A 2 33.89 -14.06 31.95
C ARG A 2 33.88 -12.81 31.07
N GLY A 3 33.73 -12.98 29.73
CA GLY A 3 33.59 -11.89 28.79
C GLY A 3 32.26 -11.18 28.96
N VAL A 4 32.31 -9.94 29.43
CA VAL A 4 31.18 -9.00 29.47
C VAL A 4 30.90 -8.57 28.05
N THR A 5 29.88 -9.15 27.42
CA THR A 5 29.37 -8.67 26.13
C THR A 5 28.60 -7.37 26.41
N ALA A 6 29.27 -6.24 26.19
CA ALA A 6 28.69 -4.92 26.30
C ALA A 6 27.46 -4.81 25.40
N LEU A 7 26.30 -4.59 26.00
CA LEU A 7 25.05 -4.21 25.34
C LEU A 7 25.26 -2.82 24.71
N LEU A 8 25.67 -2.79 23.45
CA LEU A 8 25.68 -1.55 22.68
C LEU A 8 24.24 -0.99 22.65
N PRO A 9 24.05 0.29 22.98
CA PRO A 9 22.74 0.90 22.91
C PRO A 9 22.22 0.77 21.48
N ARG A 10 20.99 0.24 21.32
CA ARG A 10 20.26 0.23 20.04
C ARG A 10 20.31 1.65 19.48
N ARG A 11 21.20 1.92 18.55
CA ARG A 11 21.18 3.16 17.77
C ARG A 11 19.77 3.30 17.24
N ALA A 12 19.08 4.39 17.64
CA ALA A 12 17.80 4.76 17.05
C ALA A 12 17.98 4.65 15.54
N ALA A 13 17.19 3.76 14.91
CA ALA A 13 17.33 3.46 13.49
C ALA A 13 17.23 4.78 12.74
N VAL A 14 18.35 5.23 12.18
CA VAL A 14 18.41 6.48 11.40
C VAL A 14 17.35 6.32 10.31
N ARG A 15 16.31 7.14 10.35
CA ARG A 15 15.25 7.15 9.35
C ARG A 15 15.92 7.33 7.99
N ALA A 16 15.73 6.39 7.09
CA ALA A 16 16.23 6.50 5.74
C ALA A 16 15.23 7.34 4.91
N PRO A 17 15.57 8.59 4.55
CA PRO A 17 14.69 9.52 3.85
C PRO A 17 14.12 8.94 2.56
N TYR A 18 14.87 8.07 1.91
CA TYR A 18 14.49 7.32 0.73
C TYR A 18 13.17 6.54 0.92
N TRP A 19 13.08 5.73 1.99
CA TRP A 19 11.89 4.92 2.23
C TRP A 19 10.69 5.75 2.72
N ASP A 20 10.94 6.82 3.45
CA ASP A 20 9.90 7.74 3.88
C ASP A 20 9.30 8.49 2.67
N THR A 21 10.14 8.92 1.72
CA THR A 21 9.70 9.52 0.44
C THR A 21 8.85 8.56 -0.37
N ILE A 22 9.28 7.30 -0.52
CA ILE A 22 8.52 6.28 -1.27
C ILE A 22 7.16 6.04 -0.64
N ARG A 23 7.09 5.87 0.69
CA ARG A 23 5.82 5.65 1.39
C ARG A 23 4.87 6.84 1.25
N TYR A 24 5.39 8.06 1.34
CA TYR A 24 4.59 9.26 1.18
C TYR A 24 4.02 9.37 -0.23
N LEU A 25 4.87 9.22 -1.24
CA LEU A 25 4.43 9.25 -2.64
C LEU A 25 3.38 8.18 -2.92
N SER A 26 3.65 6.92 -2.55
CA SER A 26 2.68 5.85 -2.74
C SER A 26 1.38 6.08 -1.96
N GLY A 27 1.46 6.65 -0.74
CA GLY A 27 0.29 7.04 0.06
C GLY A 27 -0.55 8.13 -0.60
N THR A 28 0.11 9.14 -1.18
CA THR A 28 -0.56 10.20 -1.95
C THR A 28 -1.27 9.61 -3.17
N LEU A 29 -0.62 8.68 -3.88
CA LEU A 29 -1.22 8.00 -5.03
C LEU A 29 -2.37 7.08 -4.63
N VAL A 30 -2.34 6.44 -3.45
CA VAL A 30 -3.48 5.68 -2.92
C VAL A 30 -4.65 6.61 -2.61
N LEU A 31 -4.39 7.73 -1.92
CA LEU A 31 -5.41 8.75 -1.65
C LEU A 31 -6.02 9.27 -2.96
N PHE A 32 -5.20 9.64 -3.94
CA PHE A 32 -5.66 10.06 -5.27
C PHE A 32 -6.55 8.98 -5.91
N GLY A 33 -6.13 7.70 -5.88
CA GLY A 33 -6.90 6.61 -6.44
C GLY A 33 -8.31 6.52 -5.84
N HIS A 34 -8.42 6.59 -4.51
CA HIS A 34 -9.72 6.55 -3.84
C HIS A 34 -10.54 7.83 -4.02
N LEU A 35 -9.91 8.98 -4.27
CA LEU A 35 -10.60 10.23 -4.57
C LEU A 35 -11.31 10.17 -5.92
N VAL A 36 -10.73 9.48 -6.90
CA VAL A 36 -11.23 9.41 -8.28
C VAL A 36 -11.88 8.07 -8.64
N ASP A 37 -11.99 7.15 -7.71
CA ASP A 37 -12.45 5.78 -7.92
C ASP A 37 -13.87 5.68 -8.53
N THR A 38 -14.70 6.68 -8.34
CA THR A 38 -16.06 6.76 -8.88
C THR A 38 -16.17 7.51 -10.21
N LEU A 39 -15.08 8.10 -10.71
CA LEU A 39 -15.09 8.98 -11.88
C LEU A 39 -14.63 8.24 -13.15
N HIS A 40 -15.35 7.17 -13.52
CA HIS A 40 -15.01 6.32 -14.67
C HIS A 40 -15.22 7.00 -16.03
N ASP A 41 -15.96 8.10 -16.08
CA ASP A 41 -16.26 8.88 -17.27
C ASP A 41 -15.28 10.05 -17.51
N ARG A 42 -14.27 10.22 -16.66
CA ARG A 42 -13.24 11.27 -16.76
C ARG A 42 -11.95 10.70 -17.31
N GLU A 43 -11.79 10.70 -18.63
CA GLU A 43 -10.67 10.01 -19.32
C GLU A 43 -9.27 10.34 -18.78
N GLY A 44 -9.00 11.60 -18.42
CA GLY A 44 -7.71 12.01 -17.86
C GLY A 44 -7.48 11.43 -16.46
N LEU A 45 -8.50 11.40 -15.60
CA LEU A 45 -8.41 10.81 -14.26
C LEU A 45 -8.31 9.28 -14.33
N VAL A 46 -9.07 8.65 -15.24
CA VAL A 46 -8.97 7.20 -15.50
C VAL A 46 -7.57 6.84 -15.97
N TRP A 47 -7.03 7.59 -16.92
CA TRP A 47 -5.65 7.39 -17.38
C TRP A 47 -4.64 7.48 -16.23
N LEU A 48 -4.69 8.54 -15.42
CA LEU A 48 -3.80 8.71 -14.27
C LEU A 48 -4.02 7.62 -13.23
N TYR A 49 -5.26 7.20 -13.03
CA TYR A 49 -5.60 6.09 -12.14
C TYR A 49 -4.87 4.82 -12.55
N LEU A 50 -4.95 4.43 -13.83
CA LEU A 50 -4.32 3.23 -14.37
C LEU A 50 -2.78 3.36 -14.38
N ALA A 51 -2.26 4.47 -14.88
CA ALA A 51 -0.83 4.71 -14.99
C ALA A 51 -0.11 4.70 -13.62
N THR A 52 -0.79 5.16 -12.57
CA THR A 52 -0.23 5.23 -11.22
C THR A 52 -0.53 4.01 -10.36
N TRP A 53 -1.41 3.11 -10.79
CA TRP A 53 -1.79 1.94 -10.00
C TRP A 53 -0.58 1.08 -9.55
N PRO A 54 0.43 0.78 -10.41
CA PRO A 54 1.58 -0.02 -10.02
C PRO A 54 2.45 0.62 -8.91
N LEU A 55 2.32 1.93 -8.72
CA LEU A 55 3.11 2.72 -7.78
C LEU A 55 2.43 2.87 -6.41
N ARG A 56 1.23 2.30 -6.23
CA ARG A 56 0.41 2.42 -5.02
C ARG A 56 0.66 1.24 -4.07
N VAL A 57 -0.32 0.40 -3.89
CA VAL A 57 -0.30 -0.74 -2.96
C VAL A 57 0.80 -1.76 -3.26
N PRO A 58 1.16 -2.09 -4.52
CA PRO A 58 2.32 -2.93 -4.81
C PRO A 58 3.60 -2.44 -4.15
N VAL A 59 3.86 -1.13 -4.20
CA VAL A 59 5.02 -0.52 -3.55
C VAL A 59 4.92 -0.60 -2.03
N PHE A 60 3.74 -0.34 -1.44
CA PHE A 60 3.55 -0.49 0.01
C PHE A 60 3.84 -1.91 0.48
N ALA A 61 3.31 -2.92 -0.21
CA ALA A 61 3.54 -4.32 0.13
C ALA A 61 5.03 -4.68 0.01
N LEU A 62 5.70 -4.24 -1.05
CA LEU A 62 7.13 -4.44 -1.25
C LEU A 62 7.96 -3.79 -0.14
N VAL A 63 7.67 -2.53 0.21
CA VAL A 63 8.36 -1.82 1.31
C VAL A 63 8.08 -2.50 2.65
N ALA A 64 6.86 -2.96 2.90
CA ALA A 64 6.55 -3.70 4.12
C ALA A 64 7.37 -4.99 4.23
N GLY A 65 7.52 -5.73 3.12
CA GLY A 65 8.36 -6.91 3.04
C GLY A 65 9.83 -6.61 3.29
N TRP A 66 10.36 -5.53 2.70
CA TRP A 66 11.74 -5.09 2.92
C TRP A 66 12.05 -4.87 4.40
N PHE A 67 11.11 -4.37 5.19
CA PHE A 67 11.30 -4.12 6.62
C PHE A 67 10.84 -5.28 7.51
N SER A 68 10.46 -6.42 6.95
CA SER A 68 10.04 -7.60 7.70
C SER A 68 11.19 -8.57 7.93
N SER A 69 11.12 -9.32 9.04
CA SER A 69 12.08 -10.35 9.43
C SER A 69 11.41 -11.71 9.43
N ALA A 70 12.14 -12.73 8.93
CA ALA A 70 11.75 -14.13 9.00
C ALA A 70 12.28 -14.84 10.26
N ALA A 71 12.73 -14.10 11.27
CA ALA A 71 13.13 -14.68 12.55
C ALA A 71 11.97 -15.49 13.17
N PRO A 72 12.29 -16.52 13.98
CA PRO A 72 11.26 -17.30 14.66
C PRO A 72 10.27 -16.42 15.42
N LEU A 73 8.99 -16.79 15.36
CA LEU A 73 7.93 -16.04 16.00
C LEU A 73 7.97 -16.28 17.51
N THR A 74 8.42 -15.28 18.25
CA THR A 74 8.34 -15.25 19.72
C THR A 74 7.00 -14.66 20.18
N ARG A 75 6.61 -14.91 21.42
CA ARG A 75 5.41 -14.30 22.03
C ARG A 75 5.48 -12.78 21.98
N ASP A 76 6.65 -12.20 22.24
CA ASP A 76 6.85 -10.74 22.19
C ASP A 76 6.73 -10.20 20.77
N ALA A 77 7.27 -10.90 19.77
CA ALA A 77 7.11 -10.51 18.38
C ALA A 77 5.65 -10.57 17.94
N ALA A 78 4.91 -11.62 18.30
CA ALA A 78 3.48 -11.74 18.02
C ALA A 78 2.68 -10.63 18.71
N ARG A 79 2.97 -10.36 19.99
CA ARG A 79 2.36 -9.26 20.75
C ARG A 79 2.65 -7.90 20.10
N GLN A 80 3.88 -7.65 19.64
CA GLN A 80 4.21 -6.42 18.92
C GLN A 80 3.42 -6.29 17.62
N VAL A 81 3.29 -7.36 16.84
CA VAL A 81 2.46 -7.36 15.62
C VAL A 81 1.01 -7.02 15.97
N ALA A 82 0.45 -7.65 17.00
CA ALA A 82 -0.91 -7.37 17.44
C ALA A 82 -1.10 -5.90 17.85
N LEU A 83 -0.24 -5.37 18.71
CA LEU A 83 -0.36 -4.00 19.22
C LEU A 83 -0.04 -2.92 18.18
N THR A 84 0.81 -3.20 17.19
CA THR A 84 1.24 -2.20 16.21
C THR A 84 0.48 -2.25 14.90
N LEU A 85 -0.26 -3.32 14.62
CA LEU A 85 -0.97 -3.54 13.36
C LEU A 85 -2.44 -3.90 13.57
N LEU A 86 -2.75 -4.93 14.41
CA LEU A 86 -4.15 -5.33 14.61
C LEU A 86 -4.93 -4.31 15.44
N LEU A 87 -4.31 -3.73 16.48
CA LEU A 87 -4.99 -2.70 17.26
C LEU A 87 -5.33 -1.45 16.44
N PRO A 88 -4.42 -0.87 15.62
CA PRO A 88 -4.78 0.17 14.65
C PRO A 88 -5.89 -0.25 13.69
N TYR A 89 -5.86 -1.49 13.20
CA TYR A 89 -6.92 -2.03 12.34
C TYR A 89 -8.30 -1.98 13.01
N LEU A 90 -8.38 -2.45 14.26
CA LEU A 90 -9.64 -2.45 15.01
C LEU A 90 -10.14 -1.02 15.29
N ILE A 91 -9.23 -0.11 15.66
CA ILE A 91 -9.57 1.32 15.88
C ILE A 91 -10.11 1.93 14.59
N VAL A 92 -9.43 1.74 13.47
CA VAL A 92 -9.84 2.25 12.17
C VAL A 92 -11.16 1.62 11.71
N GLY A 93 -11.33 0.32 11.90
CA GLY A 93 -12.58 -0.39 11.61
C GLY A 93 -13.77 0.19 12.39
N PHE A 94 -13.58 0.44 13.68
CA PHE A 94 -14.60 1.09 14.51
C PHE A 94 -14.91 2.52 14.03
N LEU A 95 -13.88 3.33 13.74
CA LEU A 95 -14.08 4.69 13.21
C LEU A 95 -14.81 4.68 11.89
N HIS A 96 -14.55 3.73 11.01
CA HIS A 96 -15.29 3.56 9.76
C HIS A 96 -16.73 3.16 10.00
N SER A 97 -17.01 2.30 10.97
CA SER A 97 -18.38 1.90 11.34
C SER A 97 -19.16 3.08 11.91
N ALA A 98 -18.57 3.86 12.81
CA ALA A 98 -19.16 5.07 13.35
C ALA A 98 -19.41 6.14 12.27
N GLN A 99 -18.46 6.32 11.35
CA GLN A 99 -18.62 7.23 10.21
C GLN A 99 -19.74 6.76 9.27
N GLN A 100 -19.84 5.45 9.01
CA GLN A 100 -20.91 4.89 8.18
C GLN A 100 -22.29 5.20 8.80
N TRP A 101 -22.42 4.96 10.11
CA TRP A 101 -23.66 5.28 10.82
C TRP A 101 -24.00 6.78 10.75
N TRP A 102 -22.98 7.64 10.94
CA TRP A 102 -23.16 9.09 10.85
C TRP A 102 -23.63 9.55 9.46
N LEU A 103 -23.04 8.98 8.39
CA LEU A 103 -23.36 9.37 7.01
C LEU A 103 -24.68 8.80 6.50
N THR A 104 -25.07 7.59 6.92
CA THR A 104 -26.18 6.84 6.30
C THR A 104 -27.27 6.40 7.27
N GLY A 105 -27.11 6.62 8.57
CA GLY A 105 -27.99 6.10 9.61
C GLY A 105 -27.96 4.57 9.77
N ARG A 106 -27.08 3.87 9.03
CA ARG A 106 -26.95 2.41 9.08
C ARG A 106 -25.63 2.02 9.68
N TRP A 107 -25.65 1.15 10.71
CA TRP A 107 -24.44 0.61 11.29
C TRP A 107 -23.93 -0.57 10.48
N TRP A 108 -22.65 -0.59 10.17
CA TRP A 108 -21.96 -1.70 9.50
C TRP A 108 -20.63 -1.98 10.19
N PHE A 109 -20.41 -3.22 10.58
CA PHE A 109 -19.13 -3.60 11.19
C PHE A 109 -18.07 -3.91 10.13
N TYR A 110 -17.05 -3.10 10.05
CA TYR A 110 -15.95 -3.27 9.11
C TYR A 110 -14.79 -4.11 9.68
N VAL A 111 -15.08 -5.09 10.55
CA VAL A 111 -14.06 -5.93 11.17
C VAL A 111 -13.75 -7.15 10.30
N ASP A 112 -14.75 -7.80 9.73
CA ASP A 112 -14.64 -8.96 8.85
C ASP A 112 -14.60 -8.60 7.36
N SER A 113 -15.11 -7.42 7.03
CA SER A 113 -15.11 -6.87 5.68
C SER A 113 -14.46 -5.48 5.67
N PRO A 114 -13.12 -5.40 5.71
CA PRO A 114 -12.41 -4.15 5.88
C PRO A 114 -12.71 -3.15 4.76
N ALA A 115 -13.16 -1.96 5.17
CA ALA A 115 -13.48 -0.88 4.24
C ALA A 115 -12.22 -0.30 3.59
N TRP A 116 -12.31 0.06 2.32
CA TRP A 116 -11.31 0.83 1.59
C TRP A 116 -9.88 0.26 1.74
N GLY A 117 -8.93 1.11 2.13
CA GLY A 117 -7.55 0.74 2.37
C GLY A 117 -7.29 -0.06 3.65
N ALA A 118 -8.27 -0.19 4.57
CA ALA A 118 -8.07 -0.86 5.86
C ALA A 118 -7.67 -2.34 5.72
N TRP A 119 -8.00 -2.99 4.60
CA TRP A 119 -7.62 -4.36 4.32
C TRP A 119 -6.09 -4.61 4.40
N PHE A 120 -5.27 -3.62 4.05
CA PHE A 120 -3.82 -3.77 4.12
C PHE A 120 -3.30 -3.80 5.57
N LEU A 121 -3.99 -3.10 6.50
CA LEU A 121 -3.68 -3.19 7.93
C LEU A 121 -3.95 -4.59 8.48
N LEU A 122 -4.90 -5.34 7.88
CA LEU A 122 -5.20 -6.73 8.21
C LEU A 122 -4.23 -7.69 7.50
N ALA A 123 -3.93 -7.46 6.22
CA ALA A 123 -3.01 -8.30 5.45
C ALA A 123 -1.58 -8.29 6.02
N LEU A 124 -1.10 -7.13 6.48
CA LEU A 124 0.27 -6.98 6.94
C LEU A 124 0.63 -7.85 8.18
N PRO A 125 -0.19 -7.94 9.24
CA PRO A 125 0.04 -8.91 10.32
C PRO A 125 0.01 -10.35 9.83
N VAL A 126 -0.92 -10.72 8.94
CA VAL A 126 -0.96 -12.07 8.36
C VAL A 126 0.35 -12.39 7.65
N TRP A 127 0.84 -11.51 6.80
CA TRP A 127 2.12 -11.70 6.10
C TRP A 127 3.31 -11.79 7.06
N ARG A 128 3.36 -10.93 8.08
CA ARG A 128 4.47 -10.94 9.06
C ARG A 128 4.47 -12.19 9.91
N LEU A 129 3.30 -12.64 10.33
CA LEU A 129 3.16 -13.87 11.09
C LEU A 129 3.49 -15.10 10.25
N ALA A 130 3.07 -15.14 8.97
CA ALA A 130 3.34 -16.26 8.06
C ALA A 130 4.79 -16.28 7.54
N LEU A 131 5.52 -15.15 7.59
CA LEU A 131 6.83 -15.03 6.95
C LEU A 131 7.86 -16.07 7.42
N PRO A 132 7.99 -16.46 8.70
CA PRO A 132 8.93 -17.50 9.14
C PRO A 132 8.72 -18.86 8.44
N TRP A 133 7.47 -19.22 8.12
CA TRP A 133 7.12 -20.45 7.40
C TRP A 133 7.33 -20.27 5.89
N LEU A 134 6.86 -19.15 5.33
CA LEU A 134 7.05 -18.84 3.91
C LEU A 134 8.52 -18.74 3.52
N ALA A 135 9.37 -18.29 4.43
CA ALA A 135 10.82 -18.20 4.24
C ALA A 135 11.52 -19.56 4.05
N ARG A 136 10.91 -20.65 4.54
CA ARG A 136 11.42 -22.01 4.38
C ARG A 136 11.17 -22.58 2.98
N LEU A 137 10.25 -22.00 2.24
CA LEU A 137 9.96 -22.42 0.88
C LEU A 137 11.15 -22.11 -0.05
N ARG A 138 11.49 -23.05 -0.94
CA ARG A 138 12.59 -22.89 -1.88
C ARG A 138 12.40 -21.71 -2.86
N ARG A 139 11.14 -21.42 -3.24
CA ARG A 139 10.76 -20.33 -4.17
C ARG A 139 9.51 -19.61 -3.68
N PRO A 140 9.60 -18.87 -2.55
CA PRO A 140 8.41 -18.33 -1.89
C PRO A 140 7.60 -17.36 -2.75
N VAL A 141 8.27 -16.56 -3.60
CA VAL A 141 7.59 -15.62 -4.52
C VAL A 141 6.78 -16.37 -5.58
N VAL A 142 7.31 -17.49 -6.13
CA VAL A 142 6.59 -18.30 -7.11
C VAL A 142 5.33 -18.91 -6.52
N TRP A 143 5.42 -19.46 -5.31
CA TRP A 143 4.26 -20.00 -4.60
C TRP A 143 3.22 -18.93 -4.26
N ALA A 144 3.67 -17.72 -3.92
CA ALA A 144 2.76 -16.60 -3.70
C ALA A 144 2.04 -16.16 -4.98
N VAL A 145 2.74 -16.14 -6.12
CA VAL A 145 2.11 -15.88 -7.43
C VAL A 145 1.08 -16.96 -7.76
N ALA A 146 1.44 -18.24 -7.57
CA ALA A 146 0.49 -19.34 -7.77
C ALA A 146 -0.76 -19.19 -6.88
N ALA A 147 -0.58 -18.89 -5.59
CA ALA A 147 -1.68 -18.64 -4.66
C ALA A 147 -2.55 -17.44 -5.10
N ALA A 148 -1.94 -16.36 -5.59
CA ALA A 148 -2.64 -15.19 -6.10
C ALA A 148 -3.50 -15.51 -7.34
N LEU A 149 -3.00 -16.36 -8.23
CA LEU A 149 -3.76 -16.82 -9.40
C LEU A 149 -4.90 -17.76 -9.00
N VAL A 150 -4.62 -18.70 -8.09
CA VAL A 150 -5.65 -19.65 -7.60
C VAL A 150 -6.76 -18.92 -6.83
N ALA A 151 -6.44 -17.84 -6.10
CA ALA A 151 -7.42 -17.07 -5.35
C ALA A 151 -8.60 -16.55 -6.19
N GLY A 152 -8.41 -16.33 -7.49
CA GLY A 152 -9.49 -15.90 -8.38
C GLY A 152 -10.52 -16.98 -8.73
N TYR A 153 -10.23 -18.23 -8.44
CA TYR A 153 -11.20 -19.32 -8.59
C TYR A 153 -12.05 -19.57 -7.36
N VAL A 154 -11.85 -18.79 -6.30
CA VAL A 154 -12.52 -19.00 -5.00
C VAL A 154 -13.37 -17.76 -4.65
N PRO A 155 -14.67 -17.73 -5.04
CA PRO A 155 -15.50 -16.52 -4.94
C PRO A 155 -15.69 -16.00 -3.51
N TRP A 156 -15.85 -16.90 -2.53
CA TRP A 156 -16.17 -16.52 -1.15
C TRP A 156 -15.06 -15.80 -0.40
N ILE A 157 -13.78 -15.89 -0.85
CA ILE A 157 -12.66 -15.19 -0.19
C ILE A 157 -12.54 -13.70 -0.59
N GLY A 158 -13.34 -13.24 -1.54
CA GLY A 158 -13.24 -11.89 -2.08
C GLY A 158 -13.49 -10.81 -1.03
N GLY A 159 -14.63 -10.87 -0.35
CA GLY A 159 -15.03 -9.90 0.67
C GLY A 159 -14.53 -10.24 2.08
N TRP A 160 -14.53 -11.53 2.44
CA TRP A 160 -14.26 -11.96 3.80
C TRP A 160 -12.79 -11.77 4.18
N LEU A 161 -12.56 -10.95 5.22
CA LEU A 161 -11.22 -10.61 5.74
C LEU A 161 -10.23 -10.15 4.65
N ALA A 162 -10.74 -9.73 3.49
CA ALA A 162 -9.93 -9.38 2.30
C ALA A 162 -8.89 -10.45 1.92
N LEU A 163 -9.22 -11.74 2.07
CA LEU A 163 -8.30 -12.85 1.85
C LEU A 163 -7.78 -12.87 0.40
N SER A 164 -8.64 -12.60 -0.60
CA SER A 164 -8.20 -12.52 -2.00
C SER A 164 -7.08 -11.49 -2.16
N ARG A 165 -7.28 -10.25 -1.67
CA ARG A 165 -6.25 -9.21 -1.71
C ARG A 165 -5.01 -9.59 -0.92
N THR A 166 -5.19 -10.22 0.25
CA THR A 166 -4.08 -10.70 1.08
C THR A 166 -3.20 -11.69 0.32
N LEU A 167 -3.79 -12.61 -0.45
CA LEU A 167 -3.05 -13.55 -1.30
C LEU A 167 -2.46 -12.88 -2.54
N CYS A 168 -3.22 -12.00 -3.21
CA CYS A 168 -2.81 -11.36 -4.45
C CYS A 168 -1.66 -10.34 -4.25
N PHE A 169 -1.56 -9.70 -3.10
CA PHE A 169 -0.46 -8.77 -2.81
C PHE A 169 0.72 -9.41 -2.06
N LEU A 170 0.61 -10.66 -1.62
CA LEU A 170 1.70 -11.42 -0.99
C LEU A 170 2.97 -11.52 -1.87
N PRO A 171 2.89 -11.68 -3.20
CA PRO A 171 4.08 -11.70 -4.06
C PRO A 171 4.95 -10.45 -3.91
N PHE A 172 4.35 -9.26 -3.84
CA PHE A 172 5.07 -8.01 -3.66
C PHE A 172 5.77 -7.93 -2.29
N PHE A 173 5.08 -8.36 -1.23
CA PHE A 173 5.65 -8.44 0.11
C PHE A 173 6.87 -9.36 0.14
N LEU A 174 6.75 -10.57 -0.38
CA LEU A 174 7.86 -11.54 -0.42
C LEU A 174 8.98 -11.09 -1.36
N LEU A 175 8.67 -10.40 -2.46
CA LEU A 175 9.67 -9.78 -3.31
C LEU A 175 10.49 -8.75 -2.53
N GLY A 176 9.85 -7.86 -1.78
CA GLY A 176 10.52 -6.88 -0.95
C GLY A 176 11.43 -7.50 0.10
N TRP A 177 10.96 -8.56 0.77
CA TRP A 177 11.77 -9.32 1.72
C TRP A 177 12.98 -10.00 1.05
N LYS A 178 12.83 -10.59 -0.14
CA LYS A 178 13.91 -11.20 -0.91
C LYS A 178 14.92 -10.18 -1.42
N LEU A 179 14.46 -9.02 -1.90
CA LEU A 179 15.33 -7.93 -2.33
C LEU A 179 16.25 -7.44 -1.20
N ARG A 180 15.75 -7.35 0.02
CA ARG A 180 16.56 -7.01 1.19
C ARG A 180 17.68 -8.03 1.45
N GLN A 181 17.48 -9.28 1.12
CA GLN A 181 18.48 -10.35 1.26
C GLN A 181 19.50 -10.37 0.11
N GLY A 182 19.43 -9.43 -0.83
CA GLY A 182 20.27 -9.40 -2.00
C GLY A 182 19.84 -10.35 -3.12
N ALA A 183 18.74 -11.10 -2.93
CA ALA A 183 18.15 -11.86 -4.03
C ALA A 183 17.67 -10.88 -5.10
N TYR A 184 17.83 -11.25 -6.37
CA TYR A 184 17.52 -10.38 -7.52
C TYR A 184 18.31 -9.05 -7.53
N ALA A 185 19.45 -9.00 -6.84
CA ALA A 185 20.30 -7.80 -6.79
C ALA A 185 20.70 -7.29 -8.18
N ALA A 186 20.82 -8.20 -9.16
CA ALA A 186 21.06 -7.85 -10.55
C ALA A 186 19.94 -6.95 -11.14
N ALA A 187 18.68 -7.16 -10.73
CA ALA A 187 17.54 -6.35 -11.17
C ALA A 187 17.57 -4.92 -10.61
N LEU A 188 18.34 -4.66 -9.56
CA LEU A 188 18.49 -3.33 -8.93
C LEU A 188 19.86 -2.70 -9.16
N ARG A 189 20.82 -3.45 -9.73
CA ARG A 189 22.16 -2.91 -10.03
C ARG A 189 22.06 -1.89 -11.16
N PRO A 190 22.85 -0.80 -11.10
CA PRO A 190 23.05 0.08 -12.24
C PRO A 190 23.74 -0.70 -13.36
N GLY A 191 23.02 -1.05 -14.38
CA GLY A 191 23.49 -1.79 -15.54
C GLY A 191 22.57 -1.52 -16.72
N VAL A 192 22.87 -2.12 -17.85
CA VAL A 192 22.20 -1.88 -19.13
C VAL A 192 20.67 -2.08 -19.05
N VAL A 193 20.21 -3.03 -18.23
CA VAL A 193 18.79 -3.40 -18.15
C VAL A 193 17.97 -2.44 -17.27
N TRP A 194 18.57 -1.88 -16.19
CA TRP A 194 17.85 -0.99 -15.25
C TRP A 194 18.60 0.32 -15.02
N SER A 195 18.95 1.02 -16.09
CA SER A 195 19.37 2.42 -15.99
C SER A 195 18.21 3.31 -15.56
N GLY A 196 18.49 4.50 -15.03
CA GLY A 196 17.44 5.48 -14.75
C GLY A 196 16.59 5.79 -16.00
N ARG A 197 17.22 5.84 -17.18
CA ARG A 197 16.53 6.04 -18.47
C ARG A 197 15.57 4.88 -18.79
N ALA A 198 15.98 3.64 -18.55
CA ALA A 198 15.11 2.48 -18.76
C ALA A 198 13.90 2.52 -17.80
N ALA A 199 14.10 2.89 -16.54
CA ALA A 199 12.99 3.03 -15.59
C ALA A 199 12.01 4.17 -15.99
N VAL A 200 12.52 5.29 -16.52
CA VAL A 200 11.67 6.35 -17.09
C VAL A 200 10.91 5.83 -18.31
N ALA A 201 11.58 5.14 -19.23
CA ALA A 201 10.94 4.57 -20.42
C ALA A 201 9.84 3.55 -20.05
N VAL A 202 10.08 2.72 -19.04
CA VAL A 202 9.08 1.78 -18.51
C VAL A 202 7.84 2.51 -17.97
N LEU A 203 8.01 3.55 -17.16
CA LEU A 203 6.87 4.30 -16.62
C LEU A 203 6.16 5.11 -17.71
N ALA A 204 6.89 5.66 -18.67
CA ALA A 204 6.30 6.33 -19.83
C ALA A 204 5.50 5.35 -20.68
N GLY A 205 6.07 4.17 -20.98
CA GLY A 205 5.39 3.10 -21.71
C GLY A 205 4.14 2.60 -20.99
N ALA A 206 4.21 2.44 -19.65
CA ALA A 206 3.04 2.13 -18.84
C ALA A 206 1.97 3.23 -18.90
N GLY A 207 2.37 4.51 -18.94
CA GLY A 207 1.47 5.63 -19.14
C GLY A 207 0.79 5.60 -20.51
N VAL A 208 1.54 5.33 -21.60
CA VAL A 208 0.99 5.15 -22.95
C VAL A 208 0.04 3.96 -23.00
N LEU A 209 0.44 2.82 -22.45
CA LEU A 209 -0.43 1.62 -22.38
C LEU A 209 -1.72 1.93 -21.61
N ALA A 210 -1.61 2.57 -20.45
CA ALA A 210 -2.76 2.99 -19.65
C ALA A 210 -3.73 3.87 -20.44
N TRP A 211 -3.21 4.78 -21.27
CA TRP A 211 -4.04 5.60 -22.18
C TRP A 211 -4.74 4.75 -23.22
N CYS A 212 -4.03 3.83 -23.85
CA CYS A 212 -4.60 2.95 -24.88
C CYS A 212 -5.71 2.05 -24.36
N VAL A 213 -5.56 1.51 -23.13
CA VAL A 213 -6.50 0.53 -22.56
C VAL A 213 -7.53 1.14 -21.60
N ARG A 214 -7.55 2.46 -21.39
CA ARG A 214 -8.37 3.13 -20.36
C ARG A 214 -9.87 2.87 -20.41
N ARG A 215 -10.37 2.52 -21.58
CA ARG A 215 -11.79 2.23 -21.81
C ARG A 215 -12.14 0.75 -21.71
N GLN A 216 -11.12 -0.13 -21.62
CA GLN A 216 -11.28 -1.59 -21.60
C GLN A 216 -11.01 -2.18 -20.22
N VAL A 217 -10.24 -1.46 -19.37
CA VAL A 217 -9.84 -1.99 -18.06
C VAL A 217 -10.95 -1.81 -17.04
N ASP A 218 -11.38 -2.91 -16.48
CA ASP A 218 -12.23 -2.92 -15.30
C ASP A 218 -11.37 -2.64 -14.04
N TYR A 219 -11.83 -1.74 -13.17
CA TYR A 219 -11.16 -1.40 -11.92
C TYR A 219 -11.14 -2.57 -10.94
N ASP A 220 -12.12 -3.46 -11.00
CA ASP A 220 -12.17 -4.66 -10.16
C ASP A 220 -10.99 -5.59 -10.41
N TRP A 221 -10.45 -5.63 -11.64
CA TRP A 221 -9.23 -6.38 -11.94
C TRP A 221 -8.02 -5.84 -11.13
N LEU A 222 -7.94 -4.54 -10.97
CA LEU A 222 -6.88 -3.87 -10.22
C LEU A 222 -7.04 -4.06 -8.70
N GLY A 223 -8.29 -4.13 -8.24
CA GLY A 223 -8.62 -4.41 -6.84
C GLY A 223 -8.22 -5.81 -6.40
N MET A 224 -8.17 -6.77 -7.32
CA MET A 224 -7.86 -8.20 -7.08
C MET A 224 -8.70 -8.82 -5.95
N ALA A 225 -9.89 -8.29 -5.70
CA ALA A 225 -10.81 -8.79 -4.68
C ALA A 225 -11.79 -9.80 -5.23
N GLN A 226 -12.20 -9.64 -6.48
CA GLN A 226 -13.23 -10.44 -7.13
C GLN A 226 -12.70 -11.78 -7.65
N ALA A 227 -13.59 -12.76 -7.75
CA ALA A 227 -13.34 -13.98 -8.49
C ALA A 227 -13.24 -13.70 -10.00
N TYR A 228 -12.74 -14.66 -10.76
CA TYR A 228 -12.73 -14.56 -12.20
C TYR A 228 -14.17 -14.67 -12.75
N ASP A 229 -14.47 -13.79 -13.67
CA ASP A 229 -15.73 -13.73 -14.43
C ASP A 229 -15.60 -14.39 -15.82
N SER A 230 -14.34 -14.63 -16.24
CA SER A 230 -14.04 -15.13 -17.58
C SER A 230 -12.82 -16.06 -17.58
N ALA A 231 -12.67 -16.85 -18.62
CA ALA A 231 -11.50 -17.70 -18.85
C ALA A 231 -10.19 -16.90 -18.99
N GLY A 232 -10.28 -15.62 -19.38
CA GLY A 232 -9.14 -14.70 -19.46
C GLY A 232 -8.68 -14.15 -18.12
N GLY A 233 -9.47 -14.27 -17.06
CA GLY A 233 -9.22 -13.69 -15.73
C GLY A 233 -7.84 -14.00 -15.15
N PRO A 234 -7.33 -15.24 -15.19
CA PRO A 234 -5.98 -15.56 -14.71
C PRO A 234 -4.87 -14.83 -15.47
N ALA A 235 -5.00 -14.68 -16.79
CA ALA A 235 -4.02 -13.96 -17.61
C ALA A 235 -4.04 -12.45 -17.29
N ILE A 236 -5.22 -11.86 -17.12
CA ILE A 236 -5.39 -10.46 -16.70
C ILE A 236 -4.74 -10.26 -15.32
N ARG A 237 -5.02 -11.11 -14.34
CA ARG A 237 -4.41 -11.02 -13.01
C ARG A 237 -2.90 -11.16 -13.05
N ALA A 238 -2.37 -12.07 -13.85
CA ALA A 238 -0.93 -12.22 -14.07
C ALA A 238 -0.31 -10.95 -14.67
N ALA A 239 -0.97 -10.33 -15.65
CA ALA A 239 -0.53 -9.07 -16.25
C ALA A 239 -0.54 -7.92 -15.22
N VAL A 240 -1.58 -7.82 -14.40
CA VAL A 240 -1.67 -6.83 -13.32
C VAL A 240 -0.56 -7.03 -12.28
N LEU A 241 -0.29 -8.27 -11.87
CA LEU A 241 0.83 -8.59 -10.95
C LEU A 241 2.17 -8.19 -11.57
N LEU A 242 2.40 -8.51 -12.84
CA LEU A 242 3.62 -8.14 -13.55
C LEU A 242 3.78 -6.62 -13.65
N ALA A 243 2.73 -5.90 -14.04
CA ALA A 243 2.71 -4.43 -14.08
C ALA A 243 3.07 -3.84 -12.71
N GLY A 244 2.50 -4.39 -11.63
CA GLY A 244 2.80 -3.99 -10.26
C GLY A 244 4.27 -4.19 -9.88
N VAL A 245 4.87 -5.34 -10.25
CA VAL A 245 6.31 -5.61 -10.01
C VAL A 245 7.17 -4.63 -10.79
N VAL A 246 6.92 -4.50 -12.09
CA VAL A 246 7.73 -3.65 -13.00
C VAL A 246 7.64 -2.18 -12.57
N GLY A 247 6.44 -1.67 -12.30
CA GLY A 247 6.25 -0.29 -11.85
C GLY A 247 6.87 -0.02 -10.48
N ALA A 248 6.71 -0.94 -9.52
CA ALA A 248 7.32 -0.80 -8.20
C ALA A 248 8.85 -0.76 -8.29
N LEU A 249 9.48 -1.64 -9.07
CA LEU A 249 10.94 -1.63 -9.27
C LEU A 249 11.41 -0.38 -9.99
N ALA A 250 10.67 0.11 -11.00
CA ALA A 250 10.98 1.35 -11.70
C ALA A 250 10.92 2.56 -10.74
N LEU A 251 9.90 2.64 -9.89
CA LEU A 251 9.82 3.69 -8.87
C LEU A 251 11.00 3.63 -7.90
N LEU A 252 11.31 2.46 -7.34
CA LEU A 252 12.46 2.26 -6.46
C LEU A 252 13.78 2.70 -7.13
N ARG A 253 13.92 2.47 -8.42
CA ARG A 253 15.12 2.85 -9.18
C ARG A 253 15.23 4.36 -9.38
N LEU A 254 14.11 5.04 -9.59
CA LEU A 254 14.05 6.48 -9.86
C LEU A 254 14.12 7.33 -8.60
N MET A 255 13.68 6.80 -7.44
CA MET A 255 13.69 7.59 -6.22
C MET A 255 15.11 7.99 -5.81
N PRO A 256 15.35 9.30 -5.58
CA PRO A 256 16.64 9.78 -5.13
C PRO A 256 16.92 9.33 -3.69
N ARG A 257 18.15 8.89 -3.46
CA ARG A 257 18.62 8.49 -2.11
C ARG A 257 18.91 9.69 -1.20
N ARG A 258 18.98 10.90 -1.77
CA ARG A 258 19.16 12.16 -1.03
C ARG A 258 17.85 12.61 -0.39
N ARG A 259 17.94 13.42 0.64
CA ARG A 259 16.77 14.10 1.22
C ARG A 259 16.21 15.10 0.22
N ILE A 260 14.88 15.01 0.01
CA ILE A 260 14.09 16.05 -0.66
C ILE A 260 13.38 16.80 0.49
N PRO A 261 13.72 18.06 0.79
CA PRO A 261 13.35 18.70 2.07
C PRO A 261 11.87 18.53 2.44
N VAL A 262 10.96 19.02 1.62
CA VAL A 262 9.51 18.97 1.89
C VAL A 262 8.98 17.52 1.89
N VAL A 263 9.29 16.76 0.84
CA VAL A 263 8.77 15.39 0.66
C VAL A 263 9.30 14.44 1.73
N SER A 264 10.58 14.56 2.11
CA SER A 264 11.16 13.73 3.17
C SER A 264 10.62 14.10 4.55
N TRP A 265 10.24 15.36 4.77
CA TRP A 265 9.58 15.80 6.00
C TRP A 265 8.14 15.25 6.08
N LEU A 266 7.37 15.35 4.99
CA LEU A 266 6.04 14.76 4.87
C LEU A 266 6.10 13.22 4.90
N GLY A 267 7.18 12.63 4.43
CA GLY A 267 7.43 11.19 4.43
C GLY A 267 7.28 10.53 5.80
N ALA A 268 7.58 11.29 6.87
CA ALA A 268 7.33 10.85 8.24
C ALA A 268 5.83 10.61 8.53
N GLY A 269 4.95 11.23 7.75
CA GLY A 269 3.49 11.12 7.83
C GLY A 269 2.87 10.14 6.84
N GLY A 270 3.64 9.47 5.98
CA GLY A 270 3.08 8.61 4.92
C GLY A 270 2.11 7.53 5.43
N MET A 271 2.34 6.96 6.63
CA MET A 271 1.38 6.05 7.25
C MET A 271 0.10 6.75 7.69
N TYR A 272 0.17 8.02 8.11
CA TYR A 272 -1.01 8.80 8.49
C TYR A 272 -1.88 9.11 7.28
N VAL A 273 -1.28 9.45 6.15
CA VAL A 273 -2.00 9.58 4.87
C VAL A 273 -2.77 8.29 4.59
N TYR A 274 -2.07 7.14 4.67
CA TYR A 274 -2.66 5.85 4.37
C TYR A 274 -3.82 5.47 5.30
N VAL A 275 -3.68 5.70 6.60
CA VAL A 275 -4.68 5.30 7.60
C VAL A 275 -5.87 6.25 7.65
N LEU A 276 -5.62 7.56 7.49
CA LEU A 276 -6.64 8.59 7.72
C LEU A 276 -7.40 9.03 6.47
N HIS A 277 -6.86 8.79 5.24
CA HIS A 277 -7.52 9.29 4.03
C HIS A 277 -8.96 8.83 3.86
N PRO A 278 -9.38 7.59 4.22
CA PRO A 278 -10.76 7.21 4.04
C PRO A 278 -11.71 7.98 4.96
N LEU A 279 -11.24 8.34 6.17
CA LEU A 279 -12.04 9.13 7.12
C LEU A 279 -12.32 10.55 6.59
N VAL A 280 -11.46 11.07 5.71
CA VAL A 280 -11.63 12.38 5.07
C VAL A 280 -12.38 12.22 3.73
N LEU A 281 -12.03 11.23 2.94
CA LEU A 281 -12.62 11.07 1.60
C LEU A 281 -14.07 10.60 1.62
N ARG A 282 -14.48 9.74 2.56
CA ARG A 282 -15.85 9.22 2.60
C ARG A 282 -16.88 10.33 2.77
N PRO A 283 -16.79 11.26 3.75
CA PRO A 283 -17.72 12.38 3.80
C PRO A 283 -17.67 13.25 2.54
N LEU A 284 -16.46 13.57 2.07
CA LEU A 284 -16.28 14.37 0.87
C LEU A 284 -17.01 13.75 -0.34
N LEU A 285 -16.84 12.45 -0.57
CA LEU A 285 -17.47 11.74 -1.68
C LEU A 285 -18.99 11.55 -1.48
N HIS A 286 -19.45 11.46 -0.23
CA HIS A 286 -20.88 11.40 0.10
C HIS A 286 -21.61 12.68 -0.31
N GLU A 287 -20.95 13.84 -0.13
CA GLU A 287 -21.47 15.16 -0.52
C GLU A 287 -21.22 15.51 -2.01
N GLY A 288 -21.03 14.51 -2.86
CA GLY A 288 -20.79 14.69 -4.29
C GLY A 288 -19.31 14.80 -4.70
N GLY A 289 -18.40 14.94 -3.75
CA GLY A 289 -16.96 14.82 -3.93
C GLY A 289 -16.37 15.71 -5.01
N VAL A 290 -15.75 15.07 -5.99
CA VAL A 290 -15.07 15.70 -7.12
C VAL A 290 -15.83 15.50 -8.44
N ALA A 291 -17.14 15.24 -8.40
CA ALA A 291 -17.99 15.03 -9.58
C ALA A 291 -18.05 16.25 -10.52
N TRP A 292 -17.76 17.44 -10.00
CA TRP A 292 -17.65 18.69 -10.74
C TRP A 292 -16.50 18.71 -11.77
N ALA A 293 -15.47 17.85 -11.59
CA ALA A 293 -14.25 17.85 -12.40
C ALA A 293 -14.52 17.25 -13.80
N ARG A 294 -15.08 18.03 -14.71
CA ARG A 294 -15.43 17.61 -16.09
C ARG A 294 -14.37 17.98 -17.10
N SER A 295 -13.90 19.22 -17.07
CA SER A 295 -12.88 19.74 -17.97
C SER A 295 -11.46 19.34 -17.55
N TRP A 296 -10.50 19.38 -18.47
CA TRP A 296 -9.09 19.06 -18.18
C TRP A 296 -8.48 19.91 -17.05
N PRO A 297 -8.70 21.25 -16.97
CA PRO A 297 -8.23 22.04 -15.84
C PRO A 297 -8.84 21.61 -14.51
N GLU A 298 -10.12 21.25 -14.48
CA GLU A 298 -10.80 20.75 -13.29
C GLU A 298 -10.23 19.39 -12.86
N GLN A 299 -9.99 18.48 -13.80
CA GLN A 299 -9.33 17.21 -13.51
C GLN A 299 -7.90 17.42 -12.96
N ALA A 300 -7.16 18.39 -13.49
CA ALA A 300 -5.85 18.75 -12.94
C ALA A 300 -5.97 19.28 -11.49
N SER A 301 -7.01 20.07 -11.19
CA SER A 301 -7.23 20.57 -9.83
C SER A 301 -7.58 19.47 -8.82
N VAL A 302 -8.18 18.35 -9.26
CA VAL A 302 -8.37 17.15 -8.41
C VAL A 302 -7.02 16.53 -8.01
N VAL A 303 -6.05 16.51 -8.94
CA VAL A 303 -4.69 16.03 -8.61
C VAL A 303 -4.04 16.95 -7.58
N VAL A 304 -4.17 18.26 -7.73
CA VAL A 304 -3.68 19.22 -6.73
C VAL A 304 -4.37 19.03 -5.40
N LEU A 305 -5.70 18.84 -5.38
CA LEU A 305 -6.47 18.55 -4.17
C LEU A 305 -5.95 17.29 -3.46
N ALA A 306 -5.68 16.22 -4.20
CA ALA A 306 -5.11 14.99 -3.62
C ALA A 306 -3.74 15.26 -2.97
N CYS A 307 -2.89 16.05 -3.60
CA CYS A 307 -1.59 16.44 -3.03
C CYS A 307 -1.75 17.30 -1.76
N VAL A 308 -2.67 18.26 -1.75
CA VAL A 308 -2.95 19.13 -0.59
C VAL A 308 -3.50 18.30 0.57
N LEU A 309 -4.50 17.45 0.33
CA LEU A 309 -5.06 16.56 1.34
C LEU A 309 -3.98 15.62 1.92
N SER A 310 -3.16 15.05 1.05
CA SER A 310 -2.05 14.20 1.48
C SER A 310 -1.04 14.95 2.34
N ALA A 311 -0.65 16.16 1.96
CA ALA A 311 0.25 17.01 2.73
C ALA A 311 -0.35 17.39 4.09
N GLY A 312 -1.63 17.74 4.11
CA GLY A 312 -2.39 18.03 5.34
C GLY A 312 -2.39 16.82 6.29
N LEU A 313 -2.75 15.64 5.80
CA LEU A 313 -2.76 14.40 6.60
C LEU A 313 -1.36 13.99 7.08
N ALA A 314 -0.32 14.28 6.32
CA ALA A 314 1.07 14.03 6.72
C ALA A 314 1.64 15.09 7.67
N SER A 315 0.96 16.19 7.87
CA SER A 315 1.45 17.36 8.64
C SER A 315 1.69 17.03 10.12
N ALA A 316 2.55 17.83 10.78
CA ALA A 316 2.88 17.63 12.18
C ALA A 316 1.67 17.80 13.12
N PRO A 317 0.77 18.80 12.94
CA PRO A 317 -0.43 18.94 13.76
C PRO A 317 -1.32 17.69 13.70
N VAL A 318 -1.65 17.21 12.47
CA VAL A 318 -2.49 16.03 12.30
C VAL A 318 -1.86 14.80 12.95
N ARG A 319 -0.55 14.59 12.77
CA ARG A 319 0.17 13.48 13.42
C ARG A 319 0.15 13.56 14.95
N ARG A 320 0.16 14.77 15.51
CA ARG A 320 0.09 14.97 16.99
C ARG A 320 -1.28 14.62 17.53
N VAL A 321 -2.34 14.97 16.84
CA VAL A 321 -3.73 14.71 17.28
C VAL A 321 -4.13 13.25 17.06
N THR A 322 -3.70 12.65 15.94
CA THR A 322 -4.16 11.31 15.50
C THR A 322 -3.15 10.20 15.79
N TRP A 323 -2.07 10.46 16.56
CA TRP A 323 -1.03 9.46 16.83
C TRP A 323 -1.57 8.18 17.49
N TRP A 324 -2.59 8.30 18.31
CA TRP A 324 -3.23 7.18 19.01
C TRP A 324 -3.97 6.22 18.06
N ILE A 325 -4.41 6.69 16.90
CA ILE A 325 -5.02 5.85 15.86
C ILE A 325 -3.94 5.01 15.16
N VAL A 326 -2.82 5.66 14.81
CA VAL A 326 -1.79 5.05 13.96
C VAL A 326 -0.72 4.31 14.79
N ARG A 327 -0.52 4.67 16.07
CA ARG A 327 0.51 4.12 16.95
C ARG A 327 0.02 3.94 18.40
N PRO A 328 -1.10 3.23 18.62
CA PRO A 328 -1.70 3.11 19.95
C PRO A 328 -0.79 2.44 20.99
N ALA A 329 0.11 1.56 20.57
CA ALA A 329 1.04 0.87 21.47
C ALA A 329 2.03 1.80 22.21
N ARG A 330 2.24 3.04 21.75
CA ARG A 330 3.06 4.04 22.46
C ARG A 330 2.32 4.72 23.60
N ALA A 331 0.99 4.67 23.64
CA ALA A 331 0.18 5.24 24.72
C ALA A 331 0.41 4.50 26.04
N GLY A 332 0.53 3.17 25.99
CA GLY A 332 0.77 2.37 27.18
C GLY A 332 2.19 2.45 27.74
N ALA A 333 3.17 2.96 26.97
CA ALA A 333 4.54 3.15 27.44
C ALA A 333 4.78 4.54 28.06
N ALA A 334 3.95 5.51 27.74
CA ALA A 334 4.02 6.87 28.32
C ALA A 334 3.17 7.02 29.59
N ALA A 335 2.32 6.04 29.88
CA ALA A 335 1.45 6.01 31.07
C ALA A 335 1.99 5.10 32.19
N ARG A 336 3.19 4.58 32.05
CA ARG A 336 3.97 3.86 33.07
C ARG A 336 5.27 4.59 33.32
#